data_5a5f645e1afe842e0daf41134c31f690
#
_entry.id   5a5f645e1afe842e0daf41134c31f690
#
_cell.length_a   1.000
_cell.length_b   1.000
_cell.length_c   1.000
_cell.angle_alpha   90.00
_cell.angle_beta   90.00
_cell.angle_gamma   90.00
#
_symmetry.space_group_name_H-M   'P 1'
#
loop_
_entity.id
_entity.type
_entity.pdbx_description
1 polymer ?
#
loop_
_entity_poly.entity_id
_entity_poly.type
_entity_poly.pdbx_seq_one_letter_code
_entity_poly.pdbx_strand_id
1 'polypeptide(L)'
;MNTAYFLINTIFDIYLMVVLLRVWLQWARADFYNPMSQMVVKVTNPLVIPLRRVIPGLGGVDMASVLLAIIIAFAKLALLKSMNVLLADWLTISLFAALTVLKKAGSMIFWVLLIRAILSWVSQGRNPIEHVMHQLTEPFLAPIRRILPALGGL
;
A
#
# COMPACT_ATOMS: atom_id res chain seq x y z
N MET A 1 -12.90 21.56 -11.35
CA MET A 1 -12.71 20.57 -10.31
C MET A 1 -13.16 21.14 -8.97
N ASN A 2 -14.07 20.46 -8.31
CA ASN A 2 -14.65 20.90 -7.05
C ASN A 2 -13.69 20.65 -5.89
N THR A 3 -13.64 21.55 -4.91
CA THR A 3 -12.82 21.38 -3.70
C THR A 3 -13.22 20.11 -2.95
N ALA A 4 -14.52 19.81 -2.86
CA ALA A 4 -14.99 18.59 -2.20
C ALA A 4 -14.48 17.33 -2.91
N TYR A 5 -14.48 17.31 -4.23
CA TYR A 5 -13.92 16.19 -5.00
C TYR A 5 -12.42 16.00 -4.68
N PHE A 6 -11.67 17.09 -4.67
CA PHE A 6 -10.24 17.05 -4.39
C PHE A 6 -9.97 16.50 -2.99
N LEU A 7 -10.70 16.98 -1.99
CA LEU A 7 -10.53 16.54 -0.60
C LEU A 7 -10.85 15.06 -0.44
N ILE A 8 -11.98 14.62 -0.99
CA ILE A 8 -12.39 13.21 -0.92
C ILE A 8 -11.35 12.32 -1.58
N ASN A 9 -10.95 12.66 -2.80
CA ASN A 9 -9.99 11.89 -3.56
C ASN A 9 -8.66 11.80 -2.80
N THR A 10 -8.17 12.90 -2.28
CA THR A 10 -6.89 12.96 -1.57
C THR A 10 -6.92 12.17 -0.27
N ILE A 11 -7.95 12.37 0.56
CA ILE A 11 -8.04 11.71 1.86
C ILE A 11 -8.16 10.20 1.68
N PHE A 12 -9.04 9.75 0.79
CA PHE A 12 -9.23 8.31 0.53
C PHE A 12 -7.98 7.68 -0.06
N ASP A 13 -7.30 8.37 -0.97
CA ASP A 13 -6.08 7.84 -1.58
C ASP A 13 -4.93 7.72 -0.57
N ILE A 14 -4.77 8.70 0.32
CA ILE A 14 -3.75 8.64 1.36
C ILE A 14 -4.00 7.45 2.28
N TYR A 15 -5.23 7.28 2.75
CA TYR A 15 -5.55 6.17 3.64
C TYR A 15 -5.41 4.82 2.92
N LEU A 16 -5.82 4.75 1.66
CA LEU A 16 -5.66 3.55 0.86
C LEU A 16 -4.19 3.16 0.74
N MET A 17 -3.31 4.13 0.51
CA MET A 17 -1.88 3.88 0.43
C MET A 17 -1.31 3.37 1.76
N VAL A 18 -1.78 3.91 2.88
CA VAL A 18 -1.35 3.44 4.21
C VAL A 18 -1.78 1.99 4.44
N VAL A 19 -3.01 1.63 4.06
CA VAL A 19 -3.50 0.26 4.19
C VAL A 19 -2.72 -0.70 3.28
N LEU A 20 -2.44 -0.28 2.05
CA LEU A 20 -1.63 -1.08 1.13
C LEU A 20 -0.21 -1.25 1.64
N LEU A 21 0.35 -0.22 2.26
CA LEU A 21 1.66 -0.32 2.88
C LEU A 21 1.66 -1.34 4.01
N ARG A 22 0.59 -1.40 4.80
CA ARG A 22 0.44 -2.42 5.84
C ARG A 22 0.45 -3.84 5.26
N VAL A 23 -0.29 -4.06 4.16
CA VAL A 23 -0.30 -5.34 3.46
C VAL A 23 1.11 -5.72 3.01
N TRP A 24 1.82 -4.77 2.43
CA TRP A 24 3.17 -5.01 1.94
C TRP A 24 4.15 -5.29 3.07
N LEU A 25 4.08 -4.51 4.17
CA LEU A 25 4.94 -4.74 5.34
C LEU A 25 4.77 -6.15 5.89
N GLN A 26 3.54 -6.63 5.97
CA GLN A 26 3.29 -7.96 6.47
C GLN A 26 3.76 -9.04 5.50
N TRP A 27 3.51 -8.85 4.20
CA TRP A 27 3.95 -9.79 3.18
C TRP A 27 5.48 -9.88 3.11
N ALA A 28 6.16 -8.76 3.22
CA ALA A 28 7.62 -8.69 3.20
C ALA A 28 8.26 -9.09 4.53
N ARG A 29 7.46 -9.35 5.56
CA ARG A 29 7.93 -9.66 6.92
C ARG A 29 8.84 -8.58 7.47
N ALA A 30 8.47 -7.32 7.23
CA ALA A 30 9.21 -6.18 7.73
C ALA A 30 9.17 -6.12 9.25
N ASP A 31 10.12 -5.39 9.83
CA ASP A 31 10.21 -5.21 11.27
C ASP A 31 9.08 -4.31 11.77
N PHE A 32 8.13 -4.89 12.50
CA PHE A 32 7.01 -4.14 13.07
C PHE A 32 7.38 -3.30 14.29
N TYR A 33 8.58 -3.48 14.82
CA TYR A 33 9.10 -2.62 15.89
C TYR A 33 9.65 -1.30 15.37
N ASN A 34 9.84 -1.16 14.07
CA ASN A 34 10.28 0.08 13.45
C ASN A 34 9.22 1.17 13.64
N PRO A 35 9.60 2.41 14.03
CA PRO A 35 8.63 3.49 14.27
C PRO A 35 7.69 3.76 13.11
N MET A 36 8.18 3.68 11.87
CA MET A 36 7.35 3.89 10.69
C MET A 36 6.31 2.76 10.54
N SER A 37 6.73 1.51 10.75
CA SER A 37 5.82 0.37 10.69
C SER A 37 4.76 0.45 11.78
N GLN A 38 5.14 0.85 12.99
CA GLN A 38 4.20 1.02 14.10
C GLN A 38 3.18 2.12 13.82
N MET A 39 3.58 3.20 13.16
CA MET A 39 2.66 4.27 12.77
C MET A 39 1.61 3.74 11.79
N VAL A 40 2.03 2.99 10.79
CA VAL A 40 1.13 2.38 9.82
C VAL A 40 0.13 1.44 10.51
N VAL A 41 0.62 0.57 11.37
CA VAL A 41 -0.22 -0.37 12.11
C VAL A 41 -1.22 0.37 13.00
N LYS A 42 -0.75 1.38 13.74
CA LYS A 42 -1.60 2.16 14.64
C LYS A 42 -2.73 2.88 13.92
N VAL A 43 -2.44 3.45 12.76
CA VAL A 43 -3.43 4.19 11.97
C VAL A 43 -4.46 3.24 11.36
N THR A 44 -4.07 2.03 10.98
CA THR A 44 -4.95 1.08 10.30
C THR A 44 -5.69 0.13 11.22
N ASN A 45 -5.20 -0.09 12.45
CA ASN A 45 -5.80 -1.04 13.40
C ASN A 45 -7.29 -0.80 13.67
N PRO A 46 -7.78 0.44 13.84
CA PRO A 46 -9.20 0.66 14.16
C PRO A 46 -10.15 0.01 13.15
N LEU A 47 -9.74 -0.09 11.89
CA LEU A 47 -10.56 -0.69 10.83
C LEU A 47 -10.17 -2.12 10.51
N VAL A 48 -8.90 -2.49 10.68
CA VAL A 48 -8.40 -3.83 10.35
C VAL A 48 -8.78 -4.86 11.41
N ILE A 49 -8.69 -4.50 12.69
CA ILE A 49 -8.95 -5.47 13.79
C ILE A 49 -10.34 -6.08 13.71
N PRO A 50 -11.43 -5.29 13.53
CA PRO A 50 -12.76 -5.89 13.37
C PRO A 50 -12.86 -6.86 12.20
N LEU A 51 -12.22 -6.55 11.08
CA LEU A 51 -12.24 -7.40 9.89
C LEU A 51 -11.41 -8.67 10.10
N ARG A 52 -10.31 -8.59 10.84
CA ARG A 52 -9.46 -9.73 11.12
C ARG A 52 -10.16 -10.79 11.99
N ARG A 53 -11.13 -10.39 12.80
CA ARG A 53 -11.93 -11.33 13.59
C ARG A 53 -12.76 -12.26 12.73
N VAL A 54 -13.13 -11.81 11.53
CA VAL A 54 -13.96 -12.56 10.58
C VAL A 54 -13.11 -13.23 9.50
N ILE A 55 -12.04 -12.56 9.05
CA ILE A 55 -11.23 -13.01 7.92
C ILE A 55 -9.81 -13.32 8.42
N PRO A 56 -9.40 -14.60 8.45
CA PRO A 56 -8.04 -14.97 8.83
C PRO A 56 -7.04 -14.60 7.74
N GLY A 57 -5.77 -14.41 8.13
CA GLY A 57 -4.69 -14.21 7.17
C GLY A 57 -4.39 -15.50 6.43
N LEU A 58 -4.06 -15.40 5.15
CA LEU A 58 -3.75 -16.53 4.29
C LEU A 58 -2.37 -16.34 3.62
N GLY A 59 -1.52 -17.34 3.75
CA GLY A 59 -0.24 -17.37 3.03
C GLY A 59 0.70 -16.22 3.33
N GLY A 60 0.67 -15.68 4.54
CA GLY A 60 1.50 -14.54 4.91
C GLY A 60 0.93 -13.20 4.46
N VAL A 61 -0.24 -13.19 3.85
CA VAL A 61 -0.93 -11.97 3.41
C VAL A 61 -2.05 -11.66 4.38
N ASP A 62 -2.16 -10.39 4.78
CA ASP A 62 -3.25 -9.93 5.64
C ASP A 62 -4.49 -9.68 4.79
N MET A 63 -5.32 -10.71 4.65
CA MET A 63 -6.51 -10.63 3.82
C MET A 63 -7.52 -9.61 4.34
N ALA A 64 -7.56 -9.37 5.65
CA ALA A 64 -8.40 -8.33 6.22
C ALA A 64 -7.99 -6.95 5.71
N SER A 65 -6.69 -6.68 5.64
CA SER A 65 -6.18 -5.40 5.11
C SER A 65 -6.42 -5.28 3.61
N VAL A 66 -6.28 -6.38 2.85
CA VAL A 66 -6.59 -6.38 1.40
C VAL A 66 -8.06 -6.05 1.17
N LEU A 67 -8.95 -6.69 1.93
CA LEU A 67 -10.38 -6.42 1.82
C LEU A 67 -10.69 -4.97 2.21
N LEU A 68 -10.04 -4.47 3.27
CA LEU A 68 -10.21 -3.08 3.68
C LEU A 68 -9.79 -2.12 2.56
N ALA A 69 -8.70 -2.40 1.87
CA ALA A 69 -8.25 -1.58 0.75
C ALA A 69 -9.32 -1.52 -0.35
N ILE A 70 -9.92 -2.65 -0.68
CA ILE A 70 -10.99 -2.72 -1.68
C ILE A 70 -12.23 -1.94 -1.19
N ILE A 71 -12.59 -2.10 0.07
CA ILE A 71 -13.72 -1.38 0.67
C ILE A 71 -13.49 0.13 0.61
N ILE A 72 -12.29 0.60 0.93
CA ILE A 72 -11.96 2.03 0.88
C ILE A 72 -12.09 2.57 -0.55
N ALA A 73 -11.55 1.84 -1.52
CA ALA A 73 -11.65 2.24 -2.93
C ALA A 73 -13.12 2.27 -3.39
N PHE A 74 -13.90 1.27 -3.01
CA PHE A 74 -15.32 1.23 -3.33
C PHE A 74 -16.08 2.38 -2.67
N ALA A 75 -15.81 2.64 -1.38
CA ALA A 75 -16.47 3.72 -0.65
C ALA A 75 -16.18 5.07 -1.29
N LYS A 76 -14.95 5.30 -1.73
CA LYS A 76 -14.60 6.53 -2.44
C LYS A 76 -15.43 6.71 -3.70
N LEU A 77 -15.50 5.67 -4.53
CA LEU A 77 -16.23 5.71 -5.79
C LEU A 77 -17.75 5.85 -5.55
N ALA A 78 -18.27 5.15 -4.53
CA ALA A 78 -19.68 5.25 -4.16
C ALA A 78 -20.04 6.67 -3.69
N LEU A 79 -19.16 7.29 -2.92
CA LEU A 79 -19.35 8.66 -2.47
C LEU A 79 -19.35 9.64 -3.65
N LEU A 80 -18.43 9.47 -4.59
CA LEU A 80 -18.38 10.28 -5.79
C LEU A 80 -19.64 10.09 -6.66
N LYS A 81 -20.15 8.86 -6.71
CA LYS A 81 -21.42 8.60 -7.40
C LYS A 81 -22.58 9.34 -6.74
N SER A 82 -22.66 9.32 -5.41
CA SER A 82 -23.73 10.00 -4.69
C SER A 82 -23.69 11.51 -4.89
N MET A 83 -22.53 12.05 -5.20
CA MET A 83 -22.35 13.48 -5.49
C MET A 83 -22.53 13.81 -6.98
N ASN A 84 -22.97 12.84 -7.79
CA ASN A 84 -23.15 13.00 -9.25
C ASN A 84 -21.87 13.38 -9.99
N VAL A 85 -20.70 13.14 -9.39
CA VAL A 85 -19.41 13.36 -10.03
C VAL A 85 -19.08 12.16 -10.93
N LEU A 86 -19.53 10.97 -10.54
CA LEU A 86 -19.27 9.74 -11.26
C LEU A 86 -20.59 9.11 -11.69
N LEU A 87 -20.78 8.95 -12.99
CA LEU A 87 -21.97 8.36 -13.57
C LEU A 87 -21.64 6.95 -14.09
N ALA A 88 -21.74 5.97 -13.21
CA ALA A 88 -21.46 4.59 -13.53
C ALA A 88 -22.38 3.67 -12.72
N ASP A 89 -22.66 2.48 -13.25
CA ASP A 89 -23.43 1.48 -12.52
C ASP A 89 -22.59 0.83 -11.41
N TRP A 90 -23.26 0.13 -10.49
CA TRP A 90 -22.58 -0.46 -9.34
C TRP A 90 -21.57 -1.56 -9.71
N LEU A 91 -21.85 -2.31 -10.78
CA LEU A 91 -20.92 -3.32 -11.27
C LEU A 91 -19.63 -2.68 -11.75
N THR A 92 -19.74 -1.63 -12.55
CA THR A 92 -18.58 -0.86 -13.04
C THR A 92 -17.79 -0.27 -11.88
N ILE A 93 -18.45 0.29 -10.88
CA ILE A 93 -17.81 0.83 -9.69
C ILE A 93 -17.04 -0.25 -8.94
N SER A 94 -17.59 -1.45 -8.79
CA SER A 94 -16.93 -2.57 -8.13
C SER A 94 -15.66 -2.97 -8.88
N LEU A 95 -15.73 -3.06 -10.20
CA LEU A 95 -14.57 -3.39 -11.02
C LEU A 95 -13.49 -2.32 -10.95
N PHE A 96 -13.89 -1.06 -11.00
CA PHE A 96 -12.95 0.06 -10.89
C PHE A 96 -12.32 0.14 -9.50
N ALA A 97 -13.06 -0.24 -8.45
CA ALA A 97 -12.48 -0.29 -7.10
C ALA A 97 -11.33 -1.30 -7.04
N ALA A 98 -11.53 -2.51 -7.57
CA ALA A 98 -10.48 -3.52 -7.62
C ALA A 98 -9.29 -3.06 -8.45
N LEU A 99 -9.54 -2.44 -9.62
CA LEU A 99 -8.49 -1.90 -10.47
C LEU A 99 -7.74 -0.75 -9.80
N THR A 100 -8.44 0.09 -9.05
CA THR A 100 -7.82 1.18 -8.30
C THR A 100 -6.83 0.66 -7.26
N VAL A 101 -7.22 -0.37 -6.52
CA VAL A 101 -6.33 -1.00 -5.54
C VAL A 101 -5.09 -1.56 -6.23
N LEU A 102 -5.27 -2.29 -7.31
CA LEU A 102 -4.17 -2.89 -8.06
C LEU A 102 -3.23 -1.81 -8.62
N LYS A 103 -3.79 -0.76 -9.19
CA LYS A 103 -3.03 0.35 -9.75
C LYS A 103 -2.25 1.09 -8.67
N LYS A 104 -2.86 1.35 -7.52
CA LYS A 104 -2.19 2.02 -6.40
C LYS A 104 -1.08 1.16 -5.82
N ALA A 105 -1.29 -0.15 -5.72
CA ALA A 105 -0.25 -1.07 -5.26
C ALA A 105 0.95 -1.06 -6.21
N GLY A 106 0.72 -1.14 -7.51
CA GLY A 106 1.80 -1.07 -8.50
C GLY A 106 2.55 0.25 -8.46
N SER A 107 1.82 1.35 -8.36
CA SER A 107 2.41 2.68 -8.23
C SER A 107 3.26 2.81 -6.98
N MET A 108 2.78 2.29 -5.85
CA MET A 108 3.51 2.34 -4.58
C MET A 108 4.80 1.53 -4.66
N ILE A 109 4.76 0.35 -5.26
CA ILE A 109 5.96 -0.47 -5.48
C ILE A 109 6.98 0.31 -6.31
N PHE A 110 6.55 0.92 -7.40
CA PHE A 110 7.42 1.72 -8.26
C PHE A 110 8.09 2.86 -7.49
N TRP A 111 7.30 3.64 -6.74
CA TRP A 111 7.83 4.78 -6.00
C TRP A 111 8.78 4.37 -4.88
N VAL A 112 8.49 3.29 -4.17
CA VAL A 112 9.37 2.80 -3.10
C VAL A 112 10.69 2.31 -3.69
N LEU A 113 10.66 1.59 -4.79
CA LEU A 113 11.88 1.14 -5.46
C LEU A 113 12.71 2.33 -5.95
N LEU A 114 12.06 3.34 -6.52
CA LEU A 114 12.74 4.54 -6.99
C LEU A 114 13.39 5.31 -5.85
N ILE A 115 12.64 5.53 -4.76
CA ILE A 115 13.16 6.25 -3.60
C ILE A 115 14.32 5.48 -2.97
N ARG A 116 14.20 4.16 -2.87
CA ARG A 116 15.30 3.33 -2.37
C ARG A 116 16.56 3.48 -3.23
N ALA A 117 16.41 3.46 -4.54
CA ALA A 117 17.53 3.64 -5.45
C ALA A 117 18.22 5.00 -5.23
N ILE A 118 17.44 6.06 -5.06
CA ILE A 118 17.97 7.39 -4.79
C ILE A 118 18.66 7.43 -3.43
N LEU A 119 18.04 6.87 -2.40
CA LEU A 119 18.60 6.87 -1.05
C LEU A 119 19.88 6.06 -0.96
N SER A 120 20.05 5.02 -1.78
CA SER A 120 21.29 4.23 -1.79
C SER A 120 22.49 5.05 -2.22
N TRP A 121 22.28 6.15 -2.93
CA TRP A 121 23.35 7.05 -3.36
C TRP A 121 23.62 8.19 -2.36
N VAL A 122 22.60 8.59 -1.61
CA VAL A 122 22.66 9.81 -0.79
C VAL A 122 22.82 9.48 0.69
N SER A 123 22.22 8.41 1.17
CA SER A 123 22.16 8.08 2.59
C SER A 123 23.01 6.86 2.92
N GLN A 124 23.46 6.78 4.18
CA GLN A 124 24.31 5.70 4.67
C GLN A 124 23.56 4.62 5.45
N GLY A 125 22.25 4.53 5.25
CA GLY A 125 21.45 3.44 5.79
C GLY A 125 21.13 3.50 7.28
N ARG A 126 21.16 4.68 7.87
CA ARG A 126 20.90 4.86 9.30
C ARG A 126 19.49 5.33 9.65
N ASN A 127 18.66 5.56 8.65
CA ASN A 127 17.32 6.10 8.83
C ASN A 127 16.31 4.96 8.96
N PRO A 128 15.36 5.02 9.94
CA PRO A 128 14.29 4.00 10.02
C PRO A 128 13.47 3.83 8.74
N ILE A 129 13.22 4.91 8.01
CA ILE A 129 12.49 4.87 6.74
C ILE A 129 13.25 4.06 5.71
N GLU A 130 14.56 4.26 5.63
CA GLU A 130 15.44 3.55 4.73
C GLU A 130 15.47 2.05 5.03
N HIS A 131 15.49 1.70 6.31
CA HIS A 131 15.46 0.30 6.74
C HIS A 131 14.15 -0.37 6.32
N VAL A 132 13.02 0.30 6.49
CA VAL A 132 11.71 -0.22 6.06
C VAL A 132 11.67 -0.39 4.54
N MET A 133 12.16 0.59 3.79
CA MET A 133 12.21 0.50 2.34
C MET A 133 13.07 -0.65 1.87
N HIS A 134 14.19 -0.89 2.54
CA HIS A 134 15.05 -2.02 2.25
C HIS A 134 14.32 -3.34 2.46
N GLN A 135 13.61 -3.48 3.58
CA GLN A 135 12.83 -4.68 3.87
C GLN A 135 11.68 -4.90 2.89
N LEU A 136 11.01 -3.82 2.48
CA LEU A 136 9.90 -3.90 1.54
C LEU A 136 10.33 -4.33 0.15
N THR A 137 11.51 -3.92 -0.28
CA THR A 137 12.00 -4.18 -1.63
C THR A 137 12.79 -5.47 -1.75
N GLU A 138 13.24 -6.05 -0.63
CA GLU A 138 14.05 -7.28 -0.64
C GLU A 138 13.35 -8.46 -1.32
N PRO A 139 12.04 -8.73 -1.09
CA PRO A 139 11.37 -9.82 -1.80
C PRO A 139 11.40 -9.72 -3.32
N PHE A 140 11.50 -8.49 -3.85
CA PHE A 140 11.58 -8.28 -5.29
C PHE A 140 13.01 -8.36 -5.82
N LEU A 141 13.97 -7.85 -5.04
CA LEU A 141 15.35 -7.71 -5.49
C LEU A 141 16.20 -8.97 -5.23
N ALA A 142 15.88 -9.74 -4.18
CA ALA A 142 16.64 -10.94 -3.87
C ALA A 142 16.64 -11.96 -5.01
N PRO A 143 15.51 -12.30 -5.65
CA PRO A 143 15.52 -13.21 -6.80
C PRO A 143 16.34 -12.67 -7.97
N ILE A 144 16.30 -11.35 -8.21
CA ILE A 144 17.05 -10.72 -9.28
C ILE A 144 18.55 -10.82 -9.03
N ARG A 145 18.98 -10.63 -7.78
CA ARG A 145 20.39 -10.77 -7.41
C ARG A 145 20.91 -12.20 -7.56
N ARG A 146 20.03 -13.19 -7.38
CA ARG A 146 20.40 -14.60 -7.58
C ARG A 146 20.60 -14.95 -9.03
N ILE A 147 19.85 -14.31 -9.93
CA ILE A 147 19.91 -14.56 -11.37
C ILE A 147 21.07 -13.78 -12.00
N LEU A 148 21.25 -12.54 -11.59
CA LEU A 148 22.30 -11.67 -12.11
C LEU A 148 23.54 -11.79 -11.22
N PRO A 149 24.71 -12.20 -11.78
CA PRO A 149 25.95 -12.19 -11.01
C PRO A 149 26.27 -10.75 -10.58
N ALA A 150 26.99 -10.63 -9.47
CA ALA A 150 27.31 -9.32 -8.91
C ALA A 150 28.11 -8.50 -9.93
N LEU A 151 27.49 -7.50 -10.48
CA LEU A 151 28.12 -6.56 -11.40
C LEU A 151 28.59 -5.35 -10.58
N GLY A 152 29.89 -5.20 -10.41
CA GLY A 152 30.44 -4.07 -9.69
C GLY A 152 30.11 -4.02 -8.21
N GLY A 153 29.92 -5.17 -7.57
CA GLY A 153 29.66 -5.23 -6.14
C GLY A 153 28.28 -4.85 -5.72
N LEU A 154 27.33 -4.91 -6.61
CA LEU A 154 25.91 -4.65 -6.31
C LEU A 154 25.23 -5.87 -5.72
#